data_ec3bc9bdb6be67354b97201011cce113
#
_entry.id   ec3bc9bdb6be67354b97201011cce113
#
_cell.length_a   1.000
_cell.length_b   1.000
_cell.length_c   1.000
_cell.angle_alpha   90.00
_cell.angle_beta   90.00
_cell.angle_gamma   90.00
#
_symmetry.space_group_name_H-M   'P 1'
#
loop_
_entity.id
_entity.type
_entity.pdbx_description
1 polymer ?
#
loop_
_entity_poly.entity_id
_entity_poly.type
_entity_poly.pdbx_seq_one_letter_code
_entity_poly.pdbx_strand_id
1 'polypeptide(L)'
;MLIRLKFNFKLWHQGLIYCGLLLSLSACTTASTVSPQHTETQTKTIDKIVEAPPTFEAKLVNDKGKYYCSDGQKAFGPVTQKMIEKCLDWGGGSACNQTHWSETLFLKAYGNGRCPDGSRLNSITGYCVEGQNAIGPFPQQLVTACSNADGGNSCKSQRWNTRLLYNLLRNEELIKAPETPPQFVLLAFDGSSSLEAWNKSRNFAKTLEQKGINLRFTYFISAVYFVSNENRKLYDAPAGKGRGRSAIGWGGSADDIQKRLEQVNLAYQEGHEIASHAVGHFNGNNWSEADWKKEFEYFDKFIFDAYKINGLTGRLAFDRNGIEGFRAPELGTSPGLFRTLEKQGFRYDTSRSNQPNYWPQKQNGVWNFPLASITTALTKKSVLSMDYNFYYLHSKAKSNSSQAKRYEEDTFKTYMNYFENNYKGNRAPLHIGHHFSAWNNGAYWNALFRFAEAVCGQPDVQCVTYRELADFMDMLTPTQIAAYQKGSFPKVIADKNSQTNPVEVEEIKPELCQVSEQIGTQKLTPISSLNNGFLD
;
A
#
# COMPACT_ATOMS: atom_id res chain seq x y z
N MET A 1 9.58 -22.28 -48.84
CA MET A 1 8.89 -21.61 -49.95
C MET A 1 8.51 -20.22 -49.47
N LEU A 2 9.34 -19.23 -49.81
CA LEU A 2 9.18 -17.83 -49.42
C LEU A 2 8.20 -17.12 -50.33
N ILE A 3 7.24 -16.41 -49.80
CA ILE A 3 6.52 -15.37 -50.56
C ILE A 3 6.64 -14.06 -49.76
N ARG A 4 7.45 -13.15 -50.31
CA ARG A 4 7.53 -11.73 -49.96
C ARG A 4 6.40 -11.00 -50.68
N LEU A 5 5.64 -10.20 -49.97
CA LEU A 5 4.81 -9.14 -50.56
C LEU A 5 5.24 -7.79 -50.00
N LYS A 6 5.73 -6.95 -50.93
CA LYS A 6 6.02 -5.53 -50.76
C LYS A 6 4.69 -4.75 -50.84
N PHE A 7 4.48 -3.80 -50.00
CA PHE A 7 3.52 -2.72 -50.24
C PHE A 7 4.17 -1.35 -50.07
N ASN A 8 3.89 -0.52 -51.08
CA ASN A 8 4.45 0.79 -51.37
C ASN A 8 3.84 1.88 -50.48
N PHE A 9 4.69 2.82 -50.08
CA PHE A 9 4.33 4.16 -49.61
C PHE A 9 3.76 5.04 -50.71
N LYS A 10 2.70 5.80 -50.42
CA LYS A 10 2.38 7.03 -51.11
C LYS A 10 2.08 8.13 -50.10
N LEU A 11 2.96 9.12 -50.10
CA LEU A 11 2.78 10.43 -49.51
C LEU A 11 1.65 11.20 -50.23
N TRP A 12 0.89 11.96 -49.51
CA TRP A 12 0.26 13.18 -50.03
C TRP A 12 0.38 14.31 -49.01
N HIS A 13 0.84 15.44 -49.55
CA HIS A 13 1.15 16.73 -48.89
C HIS A 13 -0.02 17.70 -49.09
N GLN A 14 -0.08 18.68 -48.20
CA GLN A 14 -0.53 20.10 -48.31
C GLN A 14 -2.00 20.45 -48.03
N GLY A 15 -2.10 21.53 -47.24
CA GLY A 15 -3.26 22.42 -47.12
C GLY A 15 -3.21 23.35 -45.94
N LEU A 16 -2.34 24.40 -46.03
CA LEU A 16 -2.40 25.59 -45.15
C LEU A 16 -3.55 26.52 -45.63
N ILE A 17 -4.34 27.08 -44.72
CA ILE A 17 -4.99 28.38 -44.93
C ILE A 17 -5.00 29.20 -43.62
N TYR A 18 -4.47 30.42 -43.73
CA TYR A 18 -4.48 31.54 -42.80
C TYR A 18 -5.80 32.33 -42.85
N CYS A 19 -6.22 32.90 -41.71
CA CYS A 19 -6.92 34.22 -41.57
C CYS A 19 -7.15 34.44 -40.07
N GLY A 20 -6.76 35.44 -39.35
CA GLY A 20 -6.57 36.86 -39.68
C GLY A 20 -7.51 37.70 -38.81
N LEU A 21 -6.97 38.35 -37.76
CA LEU A 21 -7.28 39.65 -37.13
C LEU A 21 -8.75 40.12 -36.99
N LEU A 22 -9.14 40.62 -35.81
CA LEU A 22 -9.26 42.04 -35.53
C LEU A 22 -9.67 42.34 -34.07
N LEU A 23 -9.04 43.37 -33.57
CA LEU A 23 -9.16 44.15 -32.34
C LEU A 23 -10.55 44.75 -32.08
N SER A 24 -10.92 44.97 -30.80
CA SER A 24 -11.46 46.27 -30.38
C SER A 24 -11.28 46.49 -28.87
N LEU A 25 -10.60 47.56 -28.55
CA LEU A 25 -10.46 48.24 -27.26
C LEU A 25 -11.77 48.94 -26.88
N SER A 26 -12.07 49.02 -25.58
CA SER A 26 -12.67 50.23 -24.99
C SER A 26 -12.39 50.31 -23.50
N ALA A 27 -11.67 51.33 -23.14
CA ALA A 27 -11.41 51.80 -21.79
C ALA A 27 -12.57 52.67 -21.31
N CYS A 28 -12.83 52.69 -20.01
CA CYS A 28 -13.36 53.87 -19.33
C CYS A 28 -12.90 53.90 -17.87
N THR A 29 -12.14 54.90 -17.58
CA THR A 29 -11.66 55.39 -16.29
C THR A 29 -12.75 56.15 -15.56
N THR A 30 -12.85 56.01 -14.21
CA THR A 30 -13.14 57.17 -13.35
C THR A 30 -12.47 56.95 -11.99
N ALA A 31 -11.59 57.87 -11.69
CA ALA A 31 -10.97 58.05 -10.38
C ALA A 31 -11.90 58.88 -9.48
N SER A 32 -11.93 58.56 -8.19
CA SER A 32 -12.39 59.49 -7.15
C SER A 32 -11.49 59.36 -5.93
N THR A 33 -10.77 60.42 -5.70
CA THR A 33 -9.93 60.71 -4.53
C THR A 33 -10.80 61.08 -3.33
N VAL A 34 -10.49 60.48 -2.16
CA VAL A 34 -10.89 61.07 -0.86
C VAL A 34 -9.67 60.89 0.10
N SER A 35 -9.30 62.04 0.66
CA SER A 35 -8.19 62.28 1.58
C SER A 35 -8.50 61.80 3.02
N PRO A 36 -7.47 61.57 3.88
CA PRO A 36 -7.64 60.88 5.14
C PRO A 36 -8.04 61.81 6.29
N GLN A 37 -8.97 61.38 7.12
CA GLN A 37 -9.22 61.97 8.45
C GLN A 37 -8.45 61.18 9.52
N HIS A 38 -7.65 61.90 10.28
CA HIS A 38 -7.06 61.49 11.53
C HIS A 38 -8.14 61.19 12.56
N THR A 39 -8.10 59.99 13.13
CA THR A 39 -8.82 59.69 14.39
C THR A 39 -7.82 59.11 15.39
N GLU A 40 -7.56 59.86 16.43
CA GLU A 40 -6.84 59.44 17.62
C GLU A 40 -7.52 58.23 18.26
N THR A 41 -6.84 57.11 18.31
CA THR A 41 -7.29 55.92 19.04
C THR A 41 -6.54 55.83 20.38
N GLN A 42 -7.30 56.06 21.44
CA GLN A 42 -6.85 55.82 22.81
C GLN A 42 -6.40 54.36 22.99
N THR A 43 -5.16 54.17 23.37
CA THR A 43 -4.59 52.89 23.77
C THR A 43 -5.17 52.51 25.12
N LYS A 44 -6.17 51.60 25.13
CA LYS A 44 -6.52 50.83 26.34
C LYS A 44 -5.51 49.68 26.45
N THR A 45 -4.63 49.80 27.41
CA THR A 45 -3.80 48.69 27.92
C THR A 45 -4.74 47.64 28.54
N ILE A 46 -4.96 46.55 27.79
CA ILE A 46 -5.56 45.35 28.36
C ILE A 46 -4.41 44.54 28.93
N ASP A 47 -4.34 44.48 30.23
CA ASP A 47 -3.50 43.52 30.95
C ASP A 47 -3.92 42.11 30.49
N LYS A 48 -3.16 41.52 29.58
CA LYS A 48 -3.26 40.11 29.25
C LYS A 48 -2.83 39.36 30.52
N ILE A 49 -3.80 38.75 31.18
CA ILE A 49 -3.54 37.66 32.12
C ILE A 49 -2.82 36.59 31.27
N VAL A 50 -1.52 36.48 31.46
CA VAL A 50 -0.75 35.36 30.93
C VAL A 50 -1.18 34.15 31.73
N GLU A 51 -2.10 33.36 31.16
CA GLU A 51 -2.38 32.04 31.72
C GLU A 51 -1.05 31.27 31.76
N ALA A 52 -0.74 30.76 32.94
CA ALA A 52 0.40 29.87 33.11
C ALA A 52 0.28 28.70 32.10
N PRO A 53 1.36 28.31 31.39
CA PRO A 53 1.28 27.19 30.47
C PRO A 53 0.76 25.94 31.19
N PRO A 54 -0.12 25.15 30.57
CA PRO A 54 -0.69 23.97 31.17
C PRO A 54 0.42 23.06 31.68
N THR A 55 0.36 22.67 32.93
CA THR A 55 1.31 21.76 33.56
C THR A 55 1.23 20.40 32.84
N PHE A 56 2.36 19.93 32.34
CA PHE A 56 2.46 18.64 31.69
C PHE A 56 2.51 17.54 32.78
N GLU A 57 1.41 16.86 33.01
CA GLU A 57 1.35 15.70 33.90
C GLU A 57 1.73 14.43 33.11
N ALA A 58 3.02 14.13 33.11
CA ALA A 58 3.51 12.91 32.47
C ALA A 58 3.61 11.75 33.46
N LYS A 59 3.30 10.57 32.99
CA LYS A 59 3.51 9.30 33.68
C LYS A 59 4.70 8.56 33.08
N LEU A 60 5.42 7.85 33.94
CA LEU A 60 6.45 6.92 33.43
C LEU A 60 5.79 5.74 32.73
N VAL A 61 6.12 5.56 31.47
CA VAL A 61 5.66 4.45 30.64
C VAL A 61 6.80 3.47 30.43
N ASN A 62 6.51 2.17 30.58
CA ASN A 62 7.43 1.09 30.22
C ASN A 62 6.89 0.38 28.98
N ASP A 63 7.55 0.56 27.85
CA ASP A 63 7.27 -0.20 26.63
C ASP A 63 8.38 -1.24 26.40
N LYS A 64 8.12 -2.49 26.84
CA LYS A 64 9.00 -3.65 26.66
C LYS A 64 10.45 -3.40 27.12
N GLY A 65 10.59 -2.86 28.33
CA GLY A 65 11.88 -2.57 28.95
C GLY A 65 12.50 -1.23 28.56
N LYS A 66 11.79 -0.39 27.80
CA LYS A 66 12.20 0.99 27.50
C LYS A 66 11.29 1.95 28.25
N TYR A 67 11.88 2.87 28.98
CA TYR A 67 11.19 3.82 29.84
C TYR A 67 11.19 5.21 29.22
N TYR A 68 10.06 5.88 29.22
CA TYR A 68 9.91 7.28 28.81
C TYR A 68 8.74 7.93 29.55
N CYS A 69 8.66 9.25 29.50
CA CYS A 69 7.57 9.99 30.14
C CYS A 69 6.52 10.37 29.10
N SER A 70 5.24 10.14 29.37
CA SER A 70 4.15 10.49 28.46
C SER A 70 2.89 10.93 29.20
N ASP A 71 2.14 11.88 28.62
CA ASP A 71 0.78 12.25 29.04
C ASP A 71 -0.30 11.55 28.19
N GLY A 72 0.11 10.60 27.33
CA GLY A 72 -0.76 9.92 26.38
C GLY A 72 -0.88 10.61 25.02
N GLN A 73 -0.38 11.85 24.87
CA GLN A 73 -0.33 12.58 23.60
C GLN A 73 1.09 13.01 23.24
N LYS A 74 1.86 13.42 24.25
CA LYS A 74 3.24 13.86 24.12
C LYS A 74 4.15 12.99 24.95
N ALA A 75 5.32 12.72 24.44
CA ALA A 75 6.34 11.95 25.11
C ALA A 75 7.65 12.72 25.16
N PHE A 76 8.39 12.54 26.24
CA PHE A 76 9.75 13.03 26.38
C PHE A 76 10.59 12.00 27.15
N GLY A 77 11.87 12.00 26.89
CA GLY A 77 12.80 11.10 27.54
C GLY A 77 14.22 11.48 27.17
N PRO A 78 15.20 10.65 27.47
CA PRO A 78 16.54 10.89 27.01
C PRO A 78 16.56 10.81 25.48
N VAL A 79 16.40 11.98 24.83
CA VAL A 79 16.50 12.11 23.37
C VAL A 79 17.98 12.16 23.00
N THR A 80 18.48 11.09 22.44
CA THR A 80 19.88 10.98 21.99
C THR A 80 20.07 11.68 20.65
N GLN A 81 21.30 12.10 20.33
CA GLN A 81 21.66 12.66 19.05
C GLN A 81 21.24 11.72 17.88
N LYS A 82 21.43 10.41 18.06
CA LYS A 82 20.99 9.38 17.09
C LYS A 82 19.47 9.35 16.86
N MET A 83 18.67 9.64 17.90
CA MET A 83 17.22 9.77 17.73
C MET A 83 16.86 11.03 16.95
N ILE A 84 17.54 12.14 17.19
CA ILE A 84 17.35 13.39 16.42
C ILE A 84 17.70 13.17 14.96
N GLU A 85 18.83 12.54 14.66
CA GLU A 85 19.24 12.21 13.30
C GLU A 85 18.21 11.34 12.59
N LYS A 86 17.76 10.25 13.23
CA LYS A 86 16.67 9.42 12.70
C LYS A 86 15.37 10.18 12.46
N CYS A 87 15.01 11.08 13.38
CA CYS A 87 13.83 11.92 13.23
C CYS A 87 13.94 12.85 12.02
N LEU A 88 15.11 13.47 11.83
CA LEU A 88 15.41 14.32 10.68
C LEU A 88 15.40 13.53 9.37
N ASP A 89 16.01 12.35 9.35
CA ASP A 89 15.99 11.43 8.19
C ASP A 89 14.56 11.03 7.78
N TRP A 90 13.64 10.96 8.75
CA TRP A 90 12.24 10.67 8.50
C TRP A 90 11.41 11.92 8.15
N GLY A 91 12.05 13.05 7.96
CA GLY A 91 11.38 14.30 7.61
C GLY A 91 10.63 14.96 8.76
N GLY A 92 10.98 14.68 10.01
CA GLY A 92 10.36 15.29 11.20
C GLY A 92 10.60 16.80 11.35
N GLY A 93 11.58 17.35 10.62
CA GLY A 93 11.83 18.79 10.54
C GLY A 93 12.01 19.45 11.91
N SER A 94 11.35 20.57 12.13
CA SER A 94 11.43 21.32 13.41
C SER A 94 10.88 20.55 14.61
N ALA A 95 10.03 19.55 14.41
CA ALA A 95 9.53 18.72 15.49
C ALA A 95 10.63 17.90 16.17
N CYS A 96 11.70 17.56 15.44
CA CYS A 96 12.84 16.81 15.97
C CYS A 96 13.70 17.60 16.97
N ASN A 97 13.63 18.92 16.91
CA ASN A 97 14.38 19.82 17.78
C ASN A 97 13.57 20.33 18.98
N GLN A 98 12.38 19.78 19.19
CA GLN A 98 11.54 20.13 20.35
C GLN A 98 11.89 19.25 21.55
N THR A 99 11.68 19.78 22.73
CA THR A 99 11.87 19.06 24.00
C THR A 99 10.79 18.00 24.24
N HIS A 100 9.58 18.22 23.67
CA HIS A 100 8.46 17.31 23.76
C HIS A 100 8.08 16.85 22.35
N TRP A 101 8.19 15.56 22.13
CA TRP A 101 7.78 14.95 20.86
C TRP A 101 6.35 14.42 21.00
N SER A 102 5.60 14.33 19.88
CA SER A 102 4.40 13.51 19.90
C SER A 102 4.79 12.07 20.29
N GLU A 103 3.91 11.38 21.02
CA GLU A 103 4.19 10.01 21.47
C GLU A 103 4.54 9.10 20.28
N THR A 104 3.82 9.26 19.16
CA THR A 104 4.10 8.53 17.91
C THR A 104 5.52 8.77 17.40
N LEU A 105 5.98 10.02 17.34
CA LEU A 105 7.32 10.35 16.87
C LEU A 105 8.39 9.82 17.82
N PHE A 106 8.15 9.97 19.13
CA PHE A 106 9.07 9.49 20.16
C PHE A 106 9.22 7.97 20.11
N LEU A 107 8.11 7.23 20.09
CA LEU A 107 8.12 5.76 19.99
C LEU A 107 8.80 5.26 18.71
N LYS A 108 8.58 5.95 17.60
CA LYS A 108 9.23 5.63 16.33
C LYS A 108 10.76 5.77 16.42
N ALA A 109 11.25 6.86 17.02
CA ALA A 109 12.69 7.11 17.17
C ALA A 109 13.32 6.24 18.28
N TYR A 110 12.67 6.16 19.44
CA TYR A 110 13.12 5.45 20.64
C TYR A 110 12.96 3.94 20.49
N GLY A 111 11.85 3.51 19.89
CA GLY A 111 11.49 2.10 19.70
C GLY A 111 12.19 1.39 18.54
N ASN A 112 13.20 1.99 17.89
CA ASN A 112 13.84 1.46 16.69
C ASN A 112 12.84 1.21 15.53
N GLY A 113 11.92 2.15 15.31
CA GLY A 113 10.94 2.09 14.25
C GLY A 113 9.60 1.45 14.65
N ARG A 114 9.35 1.26 15.94
CA ARG A 114 8.03 0.81 16.40
C ARG A 114 6.97 1.88 16.20
N CYS A 115 5.82 1.41 15.79
CA CYS A 115 4.60 2.20 15.70
C CYS A 115 3.70 1.97 16.92
N PRO A 116 2.76 2.91 17.23
CA PRO A 116 1.72 2.71 18.22
C PRO A 116 0.90 1.44 17.98
N ASP A 117 0.29 0.90 19.02
CA ASP A 117 -0.56 -0.28 18.91
C ASP A 117 -1.69 -0.04 17.89
N GLY A 118 -1.95 -1.06 17.06
CA GLY A 118 -2.91 -0.97 15.96
C GLY A 118 -2.39 -0.26 14.70
N SER A 119 -1.12 0.18 14.70
CA SER A 119 -0.47 0.75 13.51
C SER A 119 0.81 0.01 13.16
N ARG A 120 1.27 0.17 11.92
CA ARG A 120 2.50 -0.47 11.41
C ARG A 120 3.42 0.56 10.76
N LEU A 121 4.71 0.29 10.76
CA LEU A 121 5.66 1.10 10.01
C LEU A 121 5.53 0.80 8.52
N ASN A 122 5.29 1.84 7.71
CA ASN A 122 5.45 1.74 6.26
C ASN A 122 6.93 1.97 5.93
N SER A 123 7.59 0.94 5.41
CA SER A 123 9.03 0.96 5.15
C SER A 123 9.44 1.91 4.03
N ILE A 124 8.53 2.27 3.14
CA ILE A 124 8.76 3.19 2.03
C ILE A 124 8.74 4.62 2.54
N THR A 125 7.68 4.99 3.24
CA THR A 125 7.48 6.37 3.70
C THR A 125 8.15 6.65 5.04
N GLY A 126 8.48 5.61 5.80
CA GLY A 126 9.00 5.74 7.15
C GLY A 126 7.97 6.22 8.19
N TYR A 127 6.70 6.35 7.84
CA TYR A 127 5.62 6.74 8.75
C TYR A 127 4.85 5.54 9.28
N CYS A 128 4.30 5.70 10.50
CA CYS A 128 3.36 4.72 11.02
C CYS A 128 2.02 4.83 10.29
N VAL A 129 1.40 3.71 9.98
CA VAL A 129 0.16 3.63 9.21
C VAL A 129 -0.86 2.79 9.96
N GLU A 130 -2.05 3.35 10.15
CA GLU A 130 -3.23 2.67 10.66
C GLU A 130 -4.28 2.59 9.55
N GLY A 131 -4.63 1.39 9.11
CA GLY A 131 -5.49 1.19 7.95
C GLY A 131 -4.92 1.84 6.69
N GLN A 132 -5.63 2.83 6.17
CA GLN A 132 -5.23 3.62 4.99
C GLN A 132 -4.61 4.97 5.34
N ASN A 133 -4.36 5.24 6.63
CA ASN A 133 -3.90 6.55 7.07
C ASN A 133 -2.51 6.48 7.67
N ALA A 134 -1.62 7.32 7.18
CA ALA A 134 -0.35 7.61 7.81
C ALA A 134 -0.56 8.55 9.00
N ILE A 135 0.18 8.31 10.06
CA ILE A 135 0.09 9.07 11.32
C ILE A 135 1.28 10.03 11.38
N GLY A 136 0.98 11.34 11.55
CA GLY A 136 1.97 12.40 11.72
C GLY A 136 2.74 12.28 13.05
N PRO A 137 3.60 13.27 13.37
CA PRO A 137 3.61 14.61 12.77
C PRO A 137 4.20 14.64 11.36
N PHE A 138 3.68 15.55 10.54
CA PHE A 138 4.21 15.80 9.20
C PHE A 138 5.03 17.08 9.23
N PRO A 139 6.25 17.11 8.62
CA PRO A 139 7.08 18.31 8.59
C PRO A 139 6.39 19.43 7.82
N GLN A 140 6.72 20.68 8.18
CA GLN A 140 6.09 21.88 7.59
C GLN A 140 6.24 21.91 6.06
N GLN A 141 7.34 21.42 5.52
CA GLN A 141 7.56 21.30 4.07
C GLN A 141 6.44 20.47 3.42
N LEU A 142 6.12 19.30 3.98
CA LEU A 142 5.05 18.44 3.45
C LEU A 142 3.66 19.08 3.65
N VAL A 143 3.43 19.76 4.76
CA VAL A 143 2.16 20.49 5.01
C VAL A 143 1.99 21.60 3.97
N THR A 144 3.07 22.31 3.64
CA THR A 144 3.07 23.34 2.60
C THR A 144 2.84 22.73 1.21
N ALA A 145 3.55 21.67 0.87
CA ALA A 145 3.37 20.94 -0.39
C ALA A 145 1.94 20.40 -0.55
N CYS A 146 1.37 19.85 0.53
CA CYS A 146 -0.02 19.41 0.57
C CYS A 146 -0.99 20.57 0.29
N SER A 147 -0.78 21.73 0.92
CA SER A 147 -1.62 22.92 0.71
C SER A 147 -1.53 23.46 -0.72
N ASN A 148 -0.33 23.43 -1.30
CA ASN A 148 -0.11 23.83 -2.69
C ASN A 148 -0.73 22.86 -3.72
N ALA A 149 -0.92 21.60 -3.32
CA ALA A 149 -1.59 20.57 -4.12
C ALA A 149 -3.11 20.49 -3.86
N ASP A 150 -3.71 21.55 -3.35
CA ASP A 150 -5.15 21.67 -3.04
C ASP A 150 -5.67 20.60 -2.06
N GLY A 151 -4.81 20.11 -1.18
CA GLY A 151 -5.17 19.08 -0.18
C GLY A 151 -6.14 19.57 0.91
N GLY A 152 -6.42 20.87 0.94
CA GLY A 152 -7.45 21.49 1.78
C GLY A 152 -7.29 21.18 3.28
N ASN A 153 -8.40 20.82 3.93
CA ASN A 153 -8.40 20.51 5.37
C ASN A 153 -7.62 19.23 5.72
N SER A 154 -7.40 18.34 4.76
CA SER A 154 -6.60 17.12 4.97
C SER A 154 -5.18 17.45 5.39
N CYS A 155 -4.61 18.55 4.89
CA CYS A 155 -3.24 18.98 5.21
C CYS A 155 -3.06 19.43 6.67
N LYS A 156 -4.14 19.79 7.35
CA LYS A 156 -4.14 20.19 8.76
C LYS A 156 -4.32 19.01 9.73
N SER A 157 -4.66 17.85 9.19
CA SER A 157 -4.87 16.63 9.97
C SER A 157 -3.55 16.02 10.39
N GLN A 158 -3.53 15.35 11.55
CA GLN A 158 -2.42 14.46 11.97
C GLN A 158 -2.51 13.07 11.30
N ARG A 159 -3.52 12.83 10.48
CA ARG A 159 -3.72 11.58 9.74
C ARG A 159 -3.93 11.90 8.27
N TRP A 160 -3.00 11.46 7.44
CA TRP A 160 -3.06 11.64 5.99
C TRP A 160 -3.29 10.30 5.31
N ASN A 161 -4.10 10.30 4.27
CA ASN A 161 -4.17 9.13 3.41
C ASN A 161 -2.75 8.75 2.94
N THR A 162 -2.41 7.46 3.03
CA THR A 162 -1.05 6.96 2.71
C THR A 162 -0.61 7.34 1.30
N ARG A 163 -1.54 7.36 0.35
CA ARG A 163 -1.25 7.75 -1.03
C ARG A 163 -0.93 9.24 -1.17
N LEU A 164 -1.67 10.10 -0.46
CA LEU A 164 -1.36 11.53 -0.43
C LEU A 164 0.05 11.74 0.11
N LEU A 165 0.37 11.14 1.25
CA LEU A 165 1.71 11.24 1.84
C LEU A 165 2.78 10.73 0.88
N TYR A 166 2.59 9.56 0.30
CA TYR A 166 3.55 8.98 -0.64
C TYR A 166 3.82 9.90 -1.84
N ASN A 167 2.77 10.44 -2.46
CA ASN A 167 2.90 11.34 -3.60
C ASN A 167 3.66 12.62 -3.23
N LEU A 168 3.38 13.19 -2.05
CA LEU A 168 4.09 14.38 -1.57
C LEU A 168 5.56 14.08 -1.29
N LEU A 169 5.87 12.98 -0.57
CA LEU A 169 7.24 12.58 -0.28
C LEU A 169 8.07 12.35 -1.56
N ARG A 170 7.47 11.73 -2.55
CA ARG A 170 8.10 11.50 -3.86
C ARG A 170 8.31 12.80 -4.63
N ASN A 171 7.30 13.67 -4.70
CA ASN A 171 7.38 14.92 -5.45
C ASN A 171 8.37 15.90 -4.83
N GLU A 172 8.51 15.87 -3.51
CA GLU A 172 9.50 16.68 -2.77
C GLU A 172 10.87 15.99 -2.65
N GLU A 173 11.07 14.85 -3.32
CA GLU A 173 12.31 14.05 -3.30
C GLU A 173 12.78 13.65 -1.89
N LEU A 174 11.84 13.54 -0.93
CA LEU A 174 12.12 13.19 0.46
C LEU A 174 12.27 11.69 0.71
N ILE A 175 11.88 10.86 -0.25
CA ILE A 175 12.10 9.41 -0.22
C ILE A 175 12.98 8.99 -1.39
N LYS A 176 13.89 8.05 -1.11
CA LYS A 176 14.80 7.49 -2.12
C LYS A 176 14.72 5.97 -2.10
N ALA A 177 14.92 5.38 -3.27
CA ALA A 177 15.06 3.94 -3.38
C ALA A 177 16.26 3.45 -2.56
N PRO A 178 16.12 2.40 -1.74
CA PRO A 178 17.23 1.86 -0.97
C PRO A 178 18.27 1.21 -1.89
N GLU A 179 19.51 1.16 -1.44
CA GLU A 179 20.60 0.49 -2.17
C GLU A 179 20.31 -1.01 -2.31
N THR A 180 19.93 -1.64 -1.21
CA THR A 180 19.47 -3.03 -1.17
C THR A 180 17.95 -3.05 -1.04
N PRO A 181 17.22 -3.63 -2.01
CA PRO A 181 15.77 -3.67 -1.93
C PRO A 181 15.31 -4.62 -0.82
N PRO A 182 14.18 -4.31 -0.13
CA PRO A 182 13.56 -5.31 0.75
C PRO A 182 13.04 -6.49 -0.07
N GLN A 183 12.84 -7.63 0.58
CA GLN A 183 12.15 -8.75 -0.05
C GLN A 183 10.64 -8.55 0.04
N PHE A 184 10.04 -8.12 -1.04
CA PHE A 184 8.59 -8.02 -1.12
C PHE A 184 7.93 -9.38 -1.27
N VAL A 185 6.84 -9.58 -0.53
CA VAL A 185 5.99 -10.78 -0.59
C VAL A 185 4.54 -10.31 -0.80
N LEU A 186 4.00 -10.61 -1.97
CA LEU A 186 2.67 -10.21 -2.41
C LEU A 186 1.76 -11.43 -2.34
N LEU A 187 0.83 -11.43 -1.39
CA LEU A 187 -0.16 -12.48 -1.21
C LEU A 187 -1.53 -11.95 -1.60
N ALA A 188 -2.18 -12.60 -2.54
CA ALA A 188 -3.44 -12.13 -3.08
C ALA A 188 -4.49 -13.24 -3.20
N PHE A 189 -5.76 -12.83 -3.20
CA PHE A 189 -6.90 -13.71 -3.40
C PHE A 189 -7.73 -13.25 -4.58
N ASP A 190 -8.12 -14.19 -5.44
CA ASP A 190 -9.07 -13.99 -6.51
C ASP A 190 -10.45 -14.49 -6.09
N GLY A 191 -11.50 -13.79 -6.53
CA GLY A 191 -12.87 -14.16 -6.25
C GLY A 191 -13.61 -13.14 -5.40
N SER A 192 -14.06 -13.48 -4.22
CA SER A 192 -14.78 -12.62 -3.26
C SER A 192 -16.18 -13.12 -2.85
N SER A 193 -16.60 -14.31 -3.26
CA SER A 193 -17.93 -14.84 -2.94
C SER A 193 -18.07 -15.23 -1.46
N SER A 194 -17.10 -15.95 -0.91
CA SER A 194 -17.19 -16.61 0.40
C SER A 194 -16.96 -15.65 1.57
N LEU A 195 -17.98 -15.47 2.42
CA LEU A 195 -17.87 -14.71 3.67
C LEU A 195 -16.89 -15.37 4.65
N GLU A 196 -16.85 -16.71 4.68
CA GLU A 196 -15.91 -17.46 5.51
C GLU A 196 -14.45 -17.15 5.11
N ALA A 197 -14.17 -17.14 3.81
CA ALA A 197 -12.84 -16.83 3.29
C ALA A 197 -12.42 -15.38 3.60
N TRP A 198 -13.34 -14.41 3.48
CA TRP A 198 -13.12 -13.04 3.92
C TRP A 198 -12.72 -12.96 5.40
N ASN A 199 -13.55 -13.55 6.28
CA ASN A 199 -13.28 -13.55 7.71
C ASN A 199 -11.97 -14.27 8.06
N LYS A 200 -11.71 -15.42 7.43
CA LYS A 200 -10.51 -16.23 7.70
C LYS A 200 -9.23 -15.49 7.33
N SER A 201 -9.17 -14.89 6.15
CA SER A 201 -7.97 -14.16 5.70
C SER A 201 -7.72 -12.89 6.52
N ARG A 202 -8.74 -12.09 6.78
CA ARG A 202 -8.62 -10.86 7.57
C ARG A 202 -8.25 -11.15 9.02
N ASN A 203 -8.89 -12.15 9.66
CA ASN A 203 -8.55 -12.54 11.04
C ASN A 203 -7.13 -13.10 11.15
N PHE A 204 -6.65 -13.81 10.14
CA PHE A 204 -5.27 -14.27 10.10
C PHE A 204 -4.29 -13.08 10.07
N ALA A 205 -4.51 -12.09 9.20
CA ALA A 205 -3.68 -10.89 9.15
C ALA A 205 -3.67 -10.14 10.49
N LYS A 206 -4.84 -9.98 11.13
CA LYS A 206 -4.95 -9.38 12.49
C LYS A 206 -4.18 -10.17 13.55
N THR A 207 -4.25 -11.49 13.49
CA THR A 207 -3.52 -12.35 14.44
C THR A 207 -2.01 -12.18 14.29
N LEU A 208 -1.51 -12.03 13.07
CA LEU A 208 -0.09 -11.75 12.84
C LEU A 208 0.28 -10.33 13.31
N GLU A 209 -0.56 -9.35 13.06
CA GLU A 209 -0.34 -7.98 13.51
C GLU A 209 -0.23 -7.88 15.04
N GLN A 210 -1.06 -8.61 15.79
CA GLN A 210 -0.96 -8.74 17.26
C GLN A 210 0.38 -9.35 17.70
N LYS A 211 1.02 -10.16 16.86
CA LYS A 211 2.37 -10.70 17.08
C LYS A 211 3.48 -9.75 16.60
N GLY A 212 3.15 -8.56 16.12
CA GLY A 212 4.09 -7.59 15.53
C GLY A 212 4.54 -7.94 14.11
N ILE A 213 3.84 -8.84 13.44
CA ILE A 213 4.12 -9.26 12.06
C ILE A 213 3.11 -8.58 11.12
N ASN A 214 3.62 -7.72 10.25
CA ASN A 214 2.78 -7.00 9.29
C ASN A 214 2.50 -7.84 8.06
N LEU A 215 1.22 -8.00 7.74
CA LEU A 215 0.75 -8.66 6.53
C LEU A 215 -0.46 -7.91 5.98
N ARG A 216 -0.42 -7.59 4.69
CA ARG A 216 -1.59 -7.06 3.95
C ARG A 216 -1.80 -7.87 2.68
N PHE A 217 -3.06 -8.21 2.43
CA PHE A 217 -3.49 -8.94 1.25
C PHE A 217 -4.00 -7.98 0.17
N THR A 218 -3.91 -8.38 -1.08
CA THR A 218 -4.66 -7.79 -2.18
C THR A 218 -5.81 -8.73 -2.56
N TYR A 219 -7.03 -8.21 -2.60
CA TYR A 219 -8.22 -8.95 -3.00
C TYR A 219 -8.65 -8.50 -4.39
N PHE A 220 -8.50 -9.37 -5.38
CA PHE A 220 -9.01 -9.18 -6.74
C PHE A 220 -10.47 -9.63 -6.78
N ILE A 221 -11.41 -8.68 -6.70
CA ILE A 221 -12.83 -8.97 -6.58
C ILE A 221 -13.52 -9.10 -7.93
N SER A 222 -14.39 -10.11 -8.08
CA SER A 222 -15.24 -10.29 -9.25
C SER A 222 -16.58 -9.60 -9.04
N ALA A 223 -16.91 -8.61 -9.87
CA ALA A 223 -18.04 -7.73 -9.61
C ALA A 223 -19.41 -8.40 -9.66
N VAL A 224 -19.57 -9.56 -10.32
CA VAL A 224 -20.84 -10.31 -10.30
C VAL A 224 -21.29 -10.72 -8.91
N TYR A 225 -20.37 -10.86 -7.97
CA TYR A 225 -20.74 -11.23 -6.59
C TYR A 225 -21.36 -10.06 -5.79
N PHE A 226 -21.39 -8.87 -6.38
CA PHE A 226 -22.04 -7.67 -5.84
C PHE A 226 -23.31 -7.29 -6.60
N VAL A 227 -23.82 -8.21 -7.43
CA VAL A 227 -25.08 -8.09 -8.17
C VAL A 227 -26.01 -9.24 -7.77
N SER A 228 -27.23 -8.94 -7.33
CA SER A 228 -28.20 -9.95 -6.93
C SER A 228 -28.66 -10.82 -8.11
N ASN A 229 -29.16 -12.01 -7.80
CA ASN A 229 -29.71 -12.90 -8.80
C ASN A 229 -30.84 -12.25 -9.61
N GLU A 230 -31.62 -11.37 -9.00
CA GLU A 230 -32.70 -10.60 -9.63
C GLU A 230 -32.16 -9.60 -10.64
N ASN A 231 -31.05 -8.93 -10.28
CA ASN A 231 -30.43 -7.86 -11.08
C ASN A 231 -29.44 -8.36 -12.14
N ARG A 232 -29.22 -9.68 -12.26
CA ARG A 232 -28.23 -10.25 -13.19
C ARG A 232 -28.36 -9.78 -14.64
N LYS A 233 -29.59 -9.48 -15.10
CA LYS A 233 -29.86 -8.99 -16.47
C LYS A 233 -29.33 -7.57 -16.72
N LEU A 234 -28.85 -6.86 -15.71
CA LEU A 234 -28.15 -5.59 -15.87
C LEU A 234 -26.77 -5.75 -16.53
N TYR A 235 -26.18 -6.94 -16.42
CA TYR A 235 -24.91 -7.26 -17.07
C TYR A 235 -25.15 -7.85 -18.46
N ASP A 236 -24.63 -7.19 -19.48
CA ASP A 236 -24.58 -7.70 -20.83
C ASP A 236 -23.12 -8.00 -21.18
N ALA A 237 -22.73 -9.26 -20.95
CA ALA A 237 -21.34 -9.69 -20.99
C ALA A 237 -20.70 -9.44 -22.36
N PRO A 238 -19.44 -8.95 -22.42
CA PRO A 238 -18.74 -8.63 -23.66
C PRO A 238 -18.55 -9.84 -24.59
N ALA A 239 -18.07 -9.58 -25.81
CA ALA A 239 -17.74 -10.59 -26.82
C ALA A 239 -18.86 -11.61 -27.08
N GLY A 240 -20.11 -11.16 -27.06
CA GLY A 240 -21.28 -12.00 -27.39
C GLY A 240 -21.62 -13.06 -26.34
N LYS A 241 -21.06 -12.99 -25.14
CA LYS A 241 -21.38 -13.94 -24.03
C LYS A 241 -22.84 -13.86 -23.61
N GLY A 242 -23.50 -12.72 -23.80
CA GLY A 242 -24.92 -12.53 -23.61
C GLY A 242 -25.32 -11.96 -22.26
N ARG A 243 -26.58 -11.49 -22.21
CA ARG A 243 -27.14 -10.77 -21.05
C ARG A 243 -27.44 -11.74 -19.90
N GLY A 244 -27.04 -11.35 -18.68
CA GLY A 244 -27.26 -12.12 -17.45
C GLY A 244 -26.43 -13.40 -17.41
N ARG A 245 -25.27 -13.44 -18.06
CA ARG A 245 -24.35 -14.58 -18.07
C ARG A 245 -23.11 -14.29 -17.23
N SER A 246 -22.65 -15.28 -16.51
CA SER A 246 -21.41 -15.30 -15.73
C SER A 246 -20.86 -16.73 -15.71
N ALA A 247 -19.54 -16.87 -15.69
CA ALA A 247 -18.88 -18.18 -15.56
C ALA A 247 -18.84 -18.71 -14.10
N ILE A 248 -19.08 -17.83 -13.11
CA ILE A 248 -18.89 -18.14 -11.68
C ILE A 248 -20.13 -17.90 -10.81
N GLY A 249 -21.29 -17.68 -11.41
CA GLY A 249 -22.52 -17.40 -10.67
C GLY A 249 -22.74 -15.92 -10.37
N TRP A 250 -23.52 -15.63 -9.32
CA TRP A 250 -23.98 -14.29 -8.96
C TRP A 250 -23.93 -14.07 -7.44
N GLY A 251 -24.22 -12.85 -7.00
CA GLY A 251 -24.12 -12.44 -5.61
C GLY A 251 -25.13 -13.01 -4.63
N GLY A 252 -26.17 -13.73 -5.13
CA GLY A 252 -27.23 -14.24 -4.27
C GLY A 252 -28.32 -13.23 -4.00
N SER A 253 -28.79 -13.14 -2.76
CA SER A 253 -29.75 -12.15 -2.28
C SER A 253 -29.12 -10.79 -1.99
N ALA A 254 -29.94 -9.75 -1.78
CA ALA A 254 -29.49 -8.44 -1.32
C ALA A 254 -28.76 -8.53 0.04
N ASP A 255 -29.23 -9.38 0.96
CA ASP A 255 -28.61 -9.63 2.26
C ASP A 255 -27.19 -10.25 2.13
N ASP A 256 -27.03 -11.23 1.22
CA ASP A 256 -25.71 -11.80 0.94
C ASP A 256 -24.72 -10.76 0.40
N ILE A 257 -25.21 -9.83 -0.41
CA ILE A 257 -24.42 -8.74 -0.96
C ILE A 257 -24.07 -7.71 0.11
N GLN A 258 -25.02 -7.34 0.97
CA GLN A 258 -24.78 -6.43 2.10
C GLN A 258 -23.63 -6.93 2.95
N LYS A 259 -23.68 -8.20 3.39
CA LYS A 259 -22.64 -8.84 4.19
C LYS A 259 -21.28 -8.84 3.48
N ARG A 260 -21.28 -9.01 2.16
CA ARG A 260 -20.04 -9.03 1.36
C ARG A 260 -19.46 -7.65 1.19
N LEU A 261 -20.28 -6.61 0.99
CA LEU A 261 -19.86 -5.21 0.95
C LEU A 261 -19.27 -4.75 2.30
N GLU A 262 -19.82 -5.25 3.41
CA GLU A 262 -19.25 -5.02 4.74
C GLU A 262 -17.83 -5.61 4.85
N GLN A 263 -17.60 -6.83 4.35
CA GLN A 263 -16.27 -7.44 4.32
C GLN A 263 -15.28 -6.63 3.46
N VAL A 264 -15.71 -6.13 2.32
CA VAL A 264 -14.90 -5.27 1.44
C VAL A 264 -14.51 -3.98 2.15
N ASN A 265 -15.47 -3.31 2.79
CA ASN A 265 -15.21 -2.09 3.55
C ASN A 265 -14.24 -2.33 4.72
N LEU A 266 -14.45 -3.40 5.47
CA LEU A 266 -13.58 -3.76 6.59
C LEU A 266 -12.16 -4.09 6.11
N ALA A 267 -12.02 -4.88 5.03
CA ALA A 267 -10.71 -5.19 4.46
C ALA A 267 -9.96 -3.92 4.02
N TYR A 268 -10.66 -3.02 3.35
CA TYR A 268 -10.08 -1.73 2.94
C TYR A 268 -9.65 -0.90 4.15
N GLN A 269 -10.49 -0.76 5.16
CA GLN A 269 -10.19 -0.01 6.39
C GLN A 269 -9.01 -0.60 7.17
N GLU A 270 -8.84 -1.92 7.12
CA GLU A 270 -7.71 -2.64 7.73
C GLU A 270 -6.41 -2.52 6.94
N GLY A 271 -6.40 -1.76 5.84
CA GLY A 271 -5.20 -1.53 5.03
C GLY A 271 -4.93 -2.58 3.95
N HIS A 272 -5.84 -3.54 3.76
CA HIS A 272 -5.80 -4.44 2.61
C HIS A 272 -6.17 -3.69 1.33
N GLU A 273 -5.73 -4.20 0.20
CA GLU A 273 -6.07 -3.64 -1.10
C GLU A 273 -7.26 -4.35 -1.73
N ILE A 274 -8.15 -3.58 -2.33
CA ILE A 274 -9.21 -4.07 -3.20
C ILE A 274 -8.84 -3.73 -4.64
N ALA A 275 -8.79 -4.74 -5.50
CA ALA A 275 -8.41 -4.63 -6.89
C ALA A 275 -9.43 -5.34 -7.80
N SER A 276 -9.34 -5.14 -9.11
CA SER A 276 -10.33 -5.66 -10.04
C SER A 276 -9.97 -7.06 -10.56
N HIS A 277 -10.94 -7.98 -10.51
CA HIS A 277 -10.93 -9.27 -11.22
C HIS A 277 -12.06 -9.34 -12.26
N ALA A 278 -12.28 -8.23 -12.96
CA ALA A 278 -13.37 -8.10 -13.94
C ALA A 278 -14.76 -8.37 -13.34
N VAL A 279 -15.71 -8.78 -14.17
CA VAL A 279 -17.11 -8.97 -13.79
C VAL A 279 -17.50 -10.44 -13.84
N GLY A 280 -17.70 -10.97 -15.06
CA GLY A 280 -18.33 -12.27 -15.30
C GLY A 280 -17.39 -13.47 -15.28
N HIS A 281 -16.10 -13.26 -15.00
CA HIS A 281 -15.03 -14.26 -14.97
C HIS A 281 -14.90 -15.05 -16.28
N PHE A 282 -14.99 -14.35 -17.40
CA PHE A 282 -14.77 -14.94 -18.73
C PHE A 282 -13.30 -14.78 -19.16
N ASN A 283 -12.80 -15.80 -19.84
CA ASN A 283 -11.49 -15.72 -20.48
C ASN A 283 -11.47 -14.65 -21.58
N GLY A 284 -10.61 -13.66 -21.44
CA GLY A 284 -10.49 -12.49 -22.32
C GLY A 284 -9.43 -12.60 -23.43
N ASN A 285 -8.88 -13.79 -23.72
CA ASN A 285 -7.79 -13.95 -24.68
C ASN A 285 -8.09 -13.38 -26.08
N ASN A 286 -9.36 -13.40 -26.49
CA ASN A 286 -9.80 -12.91 -27.80
C ASN A 286 -10.62 -11.63 -27.71
N TRP A 287 -10.63 -10.96 -26.56
CA TRP A 287 -11.39 -9.74 -26.41
C TRP A 287 -10.72 -8.55 -27.07
N SER A 288 -11.53 -7.74 -27.73
CA SER A 288 -11.13 -6.46 -28.28
C SER A 288 -10.93 -5.42 -27.16
N GLU A 289 -10.37 -4.28 -27.51
CA GLU A 289 -10.29 -3.12 -26.60
C GLU A 289 -11.68 -2.64 -26.18
N ALA A 290 -12.67 -2.67 -27.09
CA ALA A 290 -14.04 -2.31 -26.80
C ALA A 290 -14.71 -3.28 -25.81
N ASP A 291 -14.42 -4.59 -25.91
CA ASP A 291 -14.92 -5.59 -24.96
C ASP A 291 -14.35 -5.35 -23.56
N TRP A 292 -13.05 -5.10 -23.43
CA TRP A 292 -12.40 -4.80 -22.15
C TRP A 292 -12.92 -3.49 -21.54
N LYS A 293 -13.10 -2.44 -22.37
CA LYS A 293 -13.69 -1.18 -21.90
C LYS A 293 -15.09 -1.42 -21.34
N LYS A 294 -15.94 -2.16 -22.05
CA LYS A 294 -17.28 -2.52 -21.61
C LYS A 294 -17.26 -3.31 -20.30
N GLU A 295 -16.31 -4.24 -20.14
CA GLU A 295 -16.17 -5.03 -18.92
C GLU A 295 -15.78 -4.16 -17.72
N PHE A 296 -14.85 -3.21 -17.88
CA PHE A 296 -14.46 -2.29 -16.82
C PHE A 296 -15.56 -1.28 -16.47
N GLU A 297 -16.33 -0.81 -17.44
CA GLU A 297 -17.52 0.03 -17.19
C GLU A 297 -18.57 -0.72 -16.35
N TYR A 298 -18.77 -2.01 -16.60
CA TYR A 298 -19.62 -2.84 -15.76
C TYR A 298 -19.02 -3.13 -14.40
N PHE A 299 -17.70 -3.33 -14.30
CA PHE A 299 -17.04 -3.47 -13.01
C PHE A 299 -17.28 -2.24 -12.15
N ASP A 300 -16.98 -1.05 -12.68
CA ASP A 300 -17.19 0.20 -11.95
C ASP A 300 -18.65 0.37 -11.53
N LYS A 301 -19.60 0.15 -12.43
CA LYS A 301 -21.03 0.20 -12.13
C LYS A 301 -21.44 -0.75 -11.01
N PHE A 302 -21.01 -2.01 -11.07
CA PHE A 302 -21.45 -3.01 -10.11
C PHE A 302 -20.77 -2.93 -8.76
N ILE A 303 -19.62 -2.29 -8.68
CA ILE A 303 -18.94 -2.02 -7.42
C ILE A 303 -19.42 -0.70 -6.81
N PHE A 304 -19.36 0.40 -7.54
CA PHE A 304 -19.63 1.73 -6.97
C PHE A 304 -21.13 2.05 -6.83
N ASP A 305 -21.99 1.43 -7.64
CA ASP A 305 -23.45 1.49 -7.49
C ASP A 305 -24.04 0.25 -6.75
N ALA A 306 -23.21 -0.63 -6.17
CA ALA A 306 -23.67 -1.90 -5.58
C ALA A 306 -24.81 -1.74 -4.59
N TYR A 307 -24.72 -0.80 -3.67
CA TYR A 307 -25.78 -0.50 -2.71
C TYR A 307 -27.08 -0.11 -3.42
N LYS A 308 -27.02 0.83 -4.34
CA LYS A 308 -28.17 1.34 -5.10
C LYS A 308 -28.83 0.26 -5.97
N ILE A 309 -28.01 -0.51 -6.70
CA ILE A 309 -28.49 -1.57 -7.61
C ILE A 309 -29.28 -2.63 -6.85
N ASN A 310 -28.89 -2.96 -5.63
CA ASN A 310 -29.50 -4.00 -4.83
C ASN A 310 -30.49 -3.48 -3.79
N GLY A 311 -30.86 -2.18 -3.84
CA GLY A 311 -31.81 -1.57 -2.89
C GLY A 311 -31.29 -1.53 -1.45
N LEU A 312 -29.97 -1.45 -1.27
CA LEU A 312 -29.29 -1.42 0.03
C LEU A 312 -28.96 0.00 0.45
N THR A 313 -28.82 0.20 1.76
CA THR A 313 -28.34 1.48 2.33
C THR A 313 -26.88 1.33 2.73
N GLY A 314 -26.07 2.32 2.37
CA GLY A 314 -24.64 2.34 2.70
C GLY A 314 -23.79 2.91 1.58
N ARG A 315 -22.49 2.83 1.76
CA ARG A 315 -21.49 3.22 0.75
C ARG A 315 -20.20 2.43 0.95
N LEU A 316 -19.37 2.39 -0.09
CA LEU A 316 -18.01 1.89 0.02
C LEU A 316 -17.13 2.88 0.82
N ALA A 317 -16.11 2.35 1.48
CA ALA A 317 -15.10 3.13 2.19
C ALA A 317 -14.09 3.79 1.24
N PHE A 318 -14.20 3.56 -0.06
CA PHE A 318 -13.31 4.08 -1.11
C PHE A 318 -14.11 4.42 -2.37
N ASP A 319 -13.50 5.23 -3.23
CA ASP A 319 -14.00 5.58 -4.56
C ASP A 319 -13.27 4.82 -5.67
N ARG A 320 -13.53 5.18 -6.94
CA ARG A 320 -12.88 4.56 -8.12
C ARG A 320 -11.35 4.62 -8.07
N ASN A 321 -10.79 5.67 -7.49
CA ASN A 321 -9.34 5.84 -7.37
C ASN A 321 -8.71 4.83 -6.40
N GLY A 322 -9.51 4.17 -5.57
CA GLY A 322 -9.07 3.08 -4.71
C GLY A 322 -8.82 1.75 -5.45
N ILE A 323 -9.25 1.63 -6.71
CA ILE A 323 -9.02 0.46 -7.57
C ILE A 323 -7.87 0.76 -8.53
N GLU A 324 -6.68 0.27 -8.22
CA GLU A 324 -5.46 0.60 -8.97
C GLU A 324 -4.90 -0.57 -9.77
N GLY A 325 -5.33 -1.78 -9.46
CA GLY A 325 -4.79 -3.01 -10.01
C GLY A 325 -5.81 -3.92 -10.66
N PHE A 326 -5.29 -4.76 -11.55
CA PHE A 326 -6.09 -5.72 -12.30
C PHE A 326 -5.43 -7.09 -12.36
N ARG A 327 -6.27 -8.13 -12.32
CA ARG A 327 -5.93 -9.49 -12.70
C ARG A 327 -7.04 -10.05 -13.59
N ALA A 328 -6.67 -10.51 -14.79
CA ALA A 328 -7.63 -11.10 -15.73
C ALA A 328 -8.12 -12.46 -15.24
N PRO A 329 -9.42 -12.74 -15.32
CA PRO A 329 -9.95 -14.09 -15.13
C PRO A 329 -9.23 -15.11 -16.00
N GLU A 330 -8.92 -16.28 -15.44
CA GLU A 330 -8.17 -17.35 -16.09
C GLU A 330 -6.83 -16.91 -16.71
N LEU A 331 -6.29 -15.76 -16.26
CA LEU A 331 -5.12 -15.07 -16.82
C LEU A 331 -5.27 -14.81 -18.34
N GLY A 332 -6.52 -14.73 -18.83
CA GLY A 332 -6.87 -14.53 -20.23
C GLY A 332 -6.60 -13.09 -20.67
N THR A 333 -5.53 -12.88 -21.44
CA THR A 333 -5.10 -11.54 -21.88
C THR A 333 -5.12 -11.38 -23.38
N SER A 334 -5.33 -10.14 -23.84
CA SER A 334 -5.25 -9.76 -25.25
C SER A 334 -4.51 -8.42 -25.42
N PRO A 335 -4.04 -8.07 -26.61
CA PRO A 335 -3.47 -6.73 -26.84
C PRO A 335 -4.43 -5.58 -26.51
N GLY A 336 -5.75 -5.82 -26.63
CA GLY A 336 -6.80 -4.88 -26.24
C GLY A 336 -6.81 -4.58 -24.75
N LEU A 337 -6.57 -5.58 -23.90
CA LEU A 337 -6.51 -5.41 -22.46
C LEU A 337 -5.49 -4.33 -22.06
N PHE A 338 -4.26 -4.46 -22.50
CA PHE A 338 -3.17 -3.60 -22.04
C PHE A 338 -3.35 -2.14 -22.46
N ARG A 339 -3.92 -1.90 -23.64
CA ARG A 339 -4.31 -0.53 -24.05
C ARG A 339 -5.46 0.02 -23.22
N THR A 340 -6.40 -0.84 -22.83
CA THR A 340 -7.53 -0.43 -22.00
C THR A 340 -7.09 -0.13 -20.57
N LEU A 341 -6.20 -0.94 -19.99
CA LEU A 341 -5.69 -0.71 -18.62
C LEU A 341 -5.01 0.66 -18.49
N GLU A 342 -4.15 1.03 -19.45
CA GLU A 342 -3.50 2.33 -19.49
C GLU A 342 -4.54 3.47 -19.56
N LYS A 343 -5.51 3.39 -20.48
CA LYS A 343 -6.56 4.40 -20.68
C LYS A 343 -7.51 4.53 -19.48
N GLN A 344 -7.72 3.46 -18.74
CA GLN A 344 -8.57 3.42 -17.53
C GLN A 344 -7.81 3.80 -16.25
N GLY A 345 -6.52 4.14 -16.34
CA GLY A 345 -5.71 4.59 -15.23
C GLY A 345 -5.29 3.49 -14.25
N PHE A 346 -5.28 2.22 -14.66
CA PHE A 346 -4.71 1.16 -13.85
C PHE A 346 -3.19 1.32 -13.75
N ARG A 347 -2.65 1.14 -12.55
CA ARG A 347 -1.21 1.25 -12.30
C ARG A 347 -0.47 -0.04 -12.53
N TYR A 348 -1.13 -1.19 -12.33
CA TYR A 348 -0.50 -2.50 -12.48
C TYR A 348 -1.47 -3.57 -12.98
N ASP A 349 -0.86 -4.60 -13.58
CA ASP A 349 -1.50 -5.83 -14.05
C ASP A 349 -0.76 -7.06 -13.53
N THR A 350 -1.48 -8.07 -13.06
CA THR A 350 -0.91 -9.33 -12.59
C THR A 350 -1.39 -10.55 -13.38
N SER A 351 -1.77 -10.33 -14.65
CA SER A 351 -2.37 -11.38 -15.49
C SER A 351 -1.36 -12.24 -16.26
N ARG A 352 -0.06 -11.94 -16.12
CA ARG A 352 0.99 -12.67 -16.86
C ARG A 352 1.78 -13.57 -15.93
N SER A 353 2.66 -14.39 -16.51
CA SER A 353 3.65 -15.20 -15.78
C SER A 353 5.06 -14.87 -16.21
N ASN A 354 6.03 -15.11 -15.34
CA ASN A 354 7.45 -14.95 -15.64
C ASN A 354 8.31 -15.88 -14.75
N GLN A 355 9.63 -15.76 -14.91
CA GLN A 355 10.59 -16.44 -14.03
C GLN A 355 10.48 -15.94 -12.59
N PRO A 356 10.77 -16.76 -11.58
CA PRO A 356 10.61 -16.38 -10.18
C PRO A 356 11.48 -15.19 -9.74
N ASN A 357 12.62 -14.97 -10.38
CA ASN A 357 13.56 -13.89 -10.07
C ASN A 357 13.40 -12.64 -10.96
N TYR A 358 12.23 -12.43 -11.53
CA TYR A 358 11.93 -11.30 -12.41
C TYR A 358 11.61 -10.03 -11.62
N TRP A 359 12.37 -8.95 -11.85
CA TRP A 359 12.02 -7.63 -11.39
C TRP A 359 11.01 -6.97 -12.35
N PRO A 360 9.89 -6.44 -11.83
CA PRO A 360 8.82 -5.88 -12.64
C PRO A 360 9.28 -4.77 -13.59
N GLN A 361 8.65 -4.70 -14.76
CA GLN A 361 8.87 -3.66 -15.77
C GLN A 361 7.54 -2.99 -16.12
N LYS A 362 7.58 -1.69 -16.41
CA LYS A 362 6.43 -0.97 -16.97
C LYS A 362 6.27 -1.30 -18.46
N GLN A 363 5.04 -1.57 -18.86
CA GLN A 363 4.65 -1.76 -20.24
C GLN A 363 3.41 -0.91 -20.51
N ASN A 364 3.48 0.01 -21.48
CA ASN A 364 2.39 0.94 -21.76
C ASN A 364 1.92 1.69 -20.51
N GLY A 365 2.84 2.25 -19.71
CA GLY A 365 2.50 2.98 -18.49
C GLY A 365 2.07 2.13 -17.29
N VAL A 366 1.80 0.82 -17.46
CA VAL A 366 1.29 -0.09 -16.45
C VAL A 366 2.38 -1.05 -15.98
N TRP A 367 2.55 -1.23 -14.67
CA TRP A 367 3.47 -2.21 -14.11
C TRP A 367 3.00 -3.64 -14.39
N ASN A 368 3.91 -4.49 -14.88
CA ASN A 368 3.65 -5.92 -15.00
C ASN A 368 4.18 -6.64 -13.76
N PHE A 369 3.28 -7.16 -12.92
CA PHE A 369 3.56 -7.95 -11.72
C PHE A 369 3.19 -9.42 -11.95
N PRO A 370 4.05 -10.18 -12.64
CA PRO A 370 3.69 -11.51 -13.10
C PRO A 370 3.69 -12.54 -11.96
N LEU A 371 2.77 -13.49 -12.02
CA LEU A 371 2.88 -14.72 -11.23
C LEU A 371 4.14 -15.48 -11.66
N ALA A 372 4.77 -16.17 -10.71
CA ALA A 372 6.02 -16.88 -10.97
C ALA A 372 5.79 -18.32 -11.43
N SER A 373 6.57 -18.75 -12.43
CA SER A 373 6.71 -20.17 -12.77
C SER A 373 7.76 -20.80 -11.86
N ILE A 374 7.33 -21.57 -10.86
CA ILE A 374 8.17 -22.14 -9.80
C ILE A 374 8.21 -23.68 -9.88
N THR A 375 9.25 -24.28 -9.29
CA THR A 375 9.41 -25.74 -9.26
C THR A 375 8.96 -26.31 -7.92
N THR A 376 8.01 -27.27 -7.95
CA THR A 376 7.49 -27.90 -6.73
C THR A 376 8.57 -28.64 -5.96
N ALA A 377 8.47 -28.59 -4.64
CA ALA A 377 9.48 -29.17 -3.75
C ALA A 377 9.56 -30.70 -3.86
N LEU A 378 8.41 -31.38 -3.92
CA LEU A 378 8.34 -32.84 -3.92
C LEU A 378 8.40 -33.44 -5.34
N THR A 379 7.59 -32.92 -6.26
CA THR A 379 7.45 -33.54 -7.58
C THR A 379 8.42 -33.00 -8.62
N LYS A 380 9.14 -31.92 -8.32
CA LYS A 380 10.09 -31.24 -9.24
C LYS A 380 9.46 -30.79 -10.56
N LYS A 381 8.16 -30.59 -10.57
CA LYS A 381 7.42 -30.09 -11.76
C LYS A 381 7.25 -28.60 -11.69
N SER A 382 7.24 -27.96 -12.85
CA SER A 382 6.90 -26.54 -12.96
C SER A 382 5.43 -26.32 -12.64
N VAL A 383 5.15 -25.29 -11.87
CA VAL A 383 3.81 -24.85 -11.49
C VAL A 383 3.77 -23.33 -11.40
N LEU A 384 2.64 -22.72 -11.74
CA LEU A 384 2.45 -21.30 -11.48
C LEU A 384 2.25 -21.08 -9.97
N SER A 385 2.74 -19.96 -9.45
CA SER A 385 2.63 -19.59 -8.01
C SER A 385 1.19 -19.20 -7.62
N MET A 386 0.24 -20.09 -7.96
CA MET A 386 -1.20 -19.94 -7.72
C MET A 386 -1.80 -21.27 -7.27
N ASP A 387 -2.62 -21.25 -6.23
CA ASP A 387 -3.18 -22.45 -5.57
C ASP A 387 -3.94 -23.39 -6.53
N TYR A 388 -4.69 -22.86 -7.51
CA TYR A 388 -5.39 -23.68 -8.50
C TYR A 388 -4.42 -24.54 -9.32
N ASN A 389 -3.23 -24.02 -9.63
CA ASN A 389 -2.23 -24.74 -10.40
C ASN A 389 -1.64 -25.90 -9.58
N PHE A 390 -1.45 -25.73 -8.28
CA PHE A 390 -1.13 -26.84 -7.36
C PHE A 390 -2.27 -27.84 -7.26
N TYR A 391 -3.51 -27.37 -7.12
CA TYR A 391 -4.70 -28.24 -7.07
C TYR A 391 -4.79 -29.11 -8.32
N TYR A 392 -4.60 -28.51 -9.50
CA TYR A 392 -4.56 -29.27 -10.76
C TYR A 392 -3.37 -30.25 -10.83
N LEU A 393 -2.18 -29.81 -10.43
CA LEU A 393 -0.98 -30.66 -10.42
C LEU A 393 -1.15 -31.86 -9.50
N HIS A 394 -1.63 -31.64 -8.29
CA HIS A 394 -1.74 -32.64 -7.24
C HIS A 394 -2.86 -33.66 -7.49
N SER A 395 -4.03 -33.21 -7.92
CA SER A 395 -5.23 -34.05 -8.00
C SER A 395 -6.08 -33.86 -9.26
N LYS A 396 -5.54 -33.20 -10.29
CA LYS A 396 -6.28 -32.86 -11.52
C LYS A 396 -7.57 -32.09 -11.28
N ALA A 397 -7.51 -31.15 -10.32
CA ALA A 397 -8.64 -30.37 -9.84
C ALA A 397 -9.82 -31.24 -9.35
N LYS A 398 -9.54 -32.41 -8.80
CA LYS A 398 -10.51 -33.29 -8.13
C LYS A 398 -10.23 -33.31 -6.65
N SER A 399 -11.30 -33.28 -5.83
CA SER A 399 -11.15 -33.35 -4.37
C SER A 399 -10.46 -34.65 -3.94
N ASN A 400 -9.43 -34.51 -3.11
CA ASN A 400 -8.68 -35.64 -2.53
C ASN A 400 -8.21 -35.26 -1.12
N SER A 401 -9.15 -35.19 -0.19
CA SER A 401 -8.92 -34.76 1.20
C SER A 401 -7.98 -35.68 1.97
N SER A 402 -7.88 -36.97 1.59
CA SER A 402 -6.97 -37.92 2.25
C SER A 402 -5.50 -37.57 2.06
N GLN A 403 -5.16 -36.80 1.03
CA GLN A 403 -3.80 -36.33 0.74
C GLN A 403 -3.56 -34.88 1.15
N ALA A 404 -4.50 -34.22 1.83
CA ALA A 404 -4.45 -32.80 2.15
C ALA A 404 -3.11 -32.39 2.81
N LYS A 405 -2.65 -33.12 3.82
CA LYS A 405 -1.38 -32.83 4.51
C LYS A 405 -0.17 -32.89 3.57
N ARG A 406 -0.15 -33.85 2.65
CA ARG A 406 0.95 -33.97 1.66
C ARG A 406 0.93 -32.80 0.68
N TYR A 407 -0.26 -32.38 0.23
CA TYR A 407 -0.41 -31.24 -0.68
C TYR A 407 -0.06 -29.93 0.01
N GLU A 408 -0.47 -29.76 1.28
CA GLU A 408 -0.07 -28.63 2.11
C GLU A 408 1.45 -28.54 2.22
N GLU A 409 2.11 -29.67 2.55
CA GLU A 409 3.55 -29.69 2.76
C GLU A 409 4.33 -29.41 1.47
N ASP A 410 3.91 -29.97 0.32
CA ASP A 410 4.54 -29.68 -0.97
C ASP A 410 4.40 -28.19 -1.34
N THR A 411 3.21 -27.63 -1.16
CA THR A 411 2.94 -26.22 -1.45
C THR A 411 3.76 -25.31 -0.53
N PHE A 412 3.75 -25.58 0.77
CA PHE A 412 4.52 -24.81 1.76
C PHE A 412 6.02 -24.82 1.43
N LYS A 413 6.61 -26.02 1.24
CA LYS A 413 8.04 -26.14 0.88
C LYS A 413 8.37 -25.47 -0.46
N THR A 414 7.45 -25.51 -1.40
CA THR A 414 7.62 -24.85 -2.70
C THR A 414 7.68 -23.33 -2.54
N TYR A 415 6.78 -22.76 -1.73
CA TYR A 415 6.80 -21.31 -1.44
C TYR A 415 8.05 -20.92 -0.64
N MET A 416 8.48 -21.74 0.31
CA MET A 416 9.73 -21.51 1.05
C MET A 416 10.96 -21.52 0.13
N ASN A 417 11.06 -22.48 -0.80
CA ASN A 417 12.13 -22.50 -1.79
C ASN A 417 12.11 -21.25 -2.70
N TYR A 418 10.94 -20.83 -3.13
CA TYR A 418 10.77 -19.59 -3.91
C TYR A 418 11.26 -18.38 -3.13
N PHE A 419 10.84 -18.27 -1.88
CA PHE A 419 11.27 -17.19 -0.98
C PHE A 419 12.80 -17.21 -0.78
N GLU A 420 13.38 -18.33 -0.36
CA GLU A 420 14.80 -18.42 -0.07
C GLU A 420 15.69 -18.08 -1.29
N ASN A 421 15.29 -18.54 -2.46
CA ASN A 421 16.02 -18.25 -3.69
C ASN A 421 16.05 -16.74 -4.01
N ASN A 422 14.92 -16.06 -3.85
CA ASN A 422 14.85 -14.62 -4.10
C ASN A 422 15.50 -13.82 -2.96
N TYR A 423 15.23 -14.17 -1.71
CA TYR A 423 15.75 -13.50 -0.52
C TYR A 423 17.28 -13.49 -0.46
N LYS A 424 17.90 -14.63 -0.81
CA LYS A 424 19.37 -14.78 -0.93
C LYS A 424 19.90 -14.34 -2.29
N GLY A 425 19.04 -14.22 -3.28
CA GLY A 425 19.36 -13.88 -4.67
C GLY A 425 19.26 -12.40 -4.98
N ASN A 426 18.40 -12.05 -5.93
CA ASN A 426 18.23 -10.69 -6.40
C ASN A 426 17.06 -9.94 -5.76
N ARG A 427 16.43 -10.47 -4.71
CA ARG A 427 15.32 -9.86 -3.98
C ARG A 427 14.10 -9.51 -4.86
N ALA A 428 13.94 -10.17 -6.01
CA ALA A 428 12.76 -9.94 -6.84
C ALA A 428 11.47 -10.24 -6.05
N PRO A 429 10.41 -9.43 -6.20
CA PRO A 429 9.16 -9.60 -5.48
C PRO A 429 8.56 -10.99 -5.67
N LEU A 430 8.05 -11.60 -4.59
CA LEU A 430 7.30 -12.84 -4.67
C LEU A 430 5.82 -12.53 -4.96
N HIS A 431 5.28 -13.15 -5.99
CA HIS A 431 3.87 -13.02 -6.37
C HIS A 431 3.18 -14.36 -6.17
N ILE A 432 2.26 -14.45 -5.20
CA ILE A 432 1.53 -15.68 -4.86
C ILE A 432 0.02 -15.39 -4.89
N GLY A 433 -0.70 -16.11 -5.75
CA GLY A 433 -2.14 -15.98 -5.92
C GLY A 433 -2.88 -17.16 -5.29
N HIS A 434 -4.02 -16.87 -4.68
CA HIS A 434 -4.94 -17.85 -4.12
C HIS A 434 -6.37 -17.50 -4.52
N HIS A 435 -7.28 -18.47 -4.32
CA HIS A 435 -8.72 -18.26 -4.52
C HIS A 435 -9.47 -18.40 -3.19
N PHE A 436 -10.66 -17.88 -3.14
CA PHE A 436 -11.61 -18.09 -2.03
C PHE A 436 -12.21 -19.51 -2.08
N SER A 437 -11.33 -20.52 -2.07
CA SER A 437 -11.68 -21.92 -2.23
C SER A 437 -10.85 -22.82 -1.30
N ALA A 438 -11.53 -23.70 -0.58
CA ALA A 438 -10.91 -24.63 0.37
C ALA A 438 -10.57 -26.00 -0.28
N TRP A 439 -10.00 -26.00 -1.49
CA TRP A 439 -9.66 -27.23 -2.21
C TRP A 439 -8.79 -28.16 -1.37
N ASN A 440 -9.04 -29.47 -1.52
CA ASN A 440 -8.36 -30.51 -0.78
C ASN A 440 -8.31 -30.24 0.74
N ASN A 441 -9.48 -29.90 1.30
CA ASN A 441 -9.65 -29.62 2.72
C ASN A 441 -8.78 -28.43 3.22
N GLY A 442 -8.66 -27.39 2.40
CA GLY A 442 -7.93 -26.18 2.76
C GLY A 442 -6.40 -26.30 2.72
N ALA A 443 -5.85 -27.39 2.14
CA ALA A 443 -4.41 -27.64 2.11
C ALA A 443 -3.59 -26.43 1.62
N TYR A 444 -4.05 -25.75 0.58
CA TYR A 444 -3.34 -24.61 -0.01
C TYR A 444 -3.42 -23.35 0.87
N TRP A 445 -4.55 -23.10 1.50
CA TRP A 445 -4.72 -22.01 2.47
C TRP A 445 -3.84 -22.21 3.70
N ASN A 446 -3.79 -23.46 4.22
CA ASN A 446 -2.92 -23.76 5.34
C ASN A 446 -1.45 -23.55 4.98
N ALA A 447 -1.04 -23.99 3.77
CA ALA A 447 0.32 -23.76 3.27
C ALA A 447 0.64 -22.26 3.15
N LEU A 448 -0.29 -21.44 2.61
CA LEU A 448 -0.13 -20.00 2.51
C LEU A 448 0.05 -19.35 3.88
N PHE A 449 -0.78 -19.71 4.86
CA PHE A 449 -0.73 -19.13 6.19
C PHE A 449 0.56 -19.51 6.93
N ARG A 450 0.96 -20.78 6.87
CA ARG A 450 2.25 -21.22 7.39
C ARG A 450 3.42 -20.48 6.75
N PHE A 451 3.35 -20.29 5.44
CA PHE A 451 4.36 -19.54 4.71
C PHE A 451 4.42 -18.07 5.17
N ALA A 452 3.28 -17.39 5.21
CA ALA A 452 3.22 -15.99 5.65
C ALA A 452 3.75 -15.81 7.09
N GLU A 453 3.38 -16.71 8.02
CA GLU A 453 3.86 -16.68 9.40
C GLU A 453 5.39 -16.91 9.48
N ALA A 454 5.94 -17.75 8.61
CA ALA A 454 7.37 -18.05 8.57
C ALA A 454 8.22 -16.91 8.00
N VAL A 455 7.69 -16.10 7.07
CA VAL A 455 8.52 -15.15 6.31
C VAL A 455 8.21 -13.68 6.61
N CYS A 456 6.96 -13.31 6.92
CA CYS A 456 6.57 -11.89 7.04
C CYS A 456 7.16 -11.17 8.25
N GLY A 457 7.72 -11.89 9.23
CA GLY A 457 8.43 -11.33 10.39
C GLY A 457 9.95 -11.33 10.24
N GLN A 458 10.50 -11.78 9.11
CA GLN A 458 11.95 -11.84 8.92
C GLN A 458 12.53 -10.44 8.60
N PRO A 459 13.82 -10.19 8.90
CA PRO A 459 14.49 -8.95 8.57
C PRO A 459 14.36 -8.61 7.08
N ASP A 460 14.16 -7.34 6.77
CA ASP A 460 14.03 -6.81 5.40
C ASP A 460 12.94 -7.47 4.55
N VAL A 461 11.98 -8.18 5.15
CA VAL A 461 10.83 -8.75 4.45
C VAL A 461 9.62 -7.83 4.60
N GLN A 462 8.93 -7.57 3.49
CA GLN A 462 7.76 -6.69 3.39
C GLN A 462 6.59 -7.46 2.78
N CYS A 463 5.65 -7.91 3.63
CA CYS A 463 4.40 -8.56 3.20
C CYS A 463 3.32 -7.50 2.97
N VAL A 464 3.29 -6.96 1.77
CA VAL A 464 2.55 -5.76 1.40
C VAL A 464 1.53 -6.02 0.29
N THR A 465 0.72 -5.01 0.00
CA THR A 465 -0.20 -5.02 -1.15
C THR A 465 0.52 -4.77 -2.47
N TYR A 466 -0.12 -5.12 -3.58
CA TYR A 466 0.42 -4.79 -4.91
C TYR A 466 0.51 -3.28 -5.14
N ARG A 467 -0.39 -2.48 -4.57
CA ARG A 467 -0.33 -1.03 -4.60
C ARG A 467 0.94 -0.50 -3.93
N GLU A 468 1.28 -1.03 -2.74
CA GLU A 468 2.51 -0.64 -2.04
C GLU A 468 3.78 -1.04 -2.83
N LEU A 469 3.75 -2.19 -3.52
CA LEU A 469 4.82 -2.54 -4.46
C LEU A 469 4.89 -1.54 -5.63
N ALA A 470 3.75 -1.13 -6.21
CA ALA A 470 3.72 -0.14 -7.27
C ALA A 470 4.27 1.22 -6.80
N ASP A 471 3.98 1.61 -5.56
CA ASP A 471 4.56 2.80 -4.93
C ASP A 471 6.09 2.71 -4.86
N PHE A 472 6.62 1.58 -4.42
CA PHE A 472 8.07 1.34 -4.41
C PHE A 472 8.67 1.36 -5.83
N MET A 473 8.04 0.68 -6.77
CA MET A 473 8.53 0.61 -8.15
C MET A 473 8.52 1.98 -8.86
N ASP A 474 7.58 2.86 -8.51
CA ASP A 474 7.52 4.22 -9.07
C ASP A 474 8.67 5.14 -8.59
N MET A 475 9.42 4.76 -7.55
CA MET A 475 10.64 5.46 -7.10
C MET A 475 11.87 5.04 -7.92
N LEU A 476 11.82 3.89 -8.59
CA LEU A 476 12.99 3.30 -9.21
C LEU A 476 13.25 3.87 -10.61
N THR A 477 14.49 4.17 -10.88
CA THR A 477 14.96 4.41 -12.24
C THR A 477 15.16 3.10 -13.00
N PRO A 478 15.13 3.09 -14.33
CA PRO A 478 15.45 1.89 -15.12
C PRO A 478 16.81 1.28 -14.78
N THR A 479 17.80 2.12 -14.44
CA THR A 479 19.14 1.67 -14.04
C THR A 479 19.11 0.92 -12.70
N GLN A 480 18.33 1.40 -11.72
CA GLN A 480 18.16 0.72 -10.43
C GLN A 480 17.44 -0.60 -10.61
N ILE A 481 16.37 -0.65 -11.41
CA ILE A 481 15.67 -1.91 -11.71
C ILE A 481 16.63 -2.92 -12.36
N ALA A 482 17.47 -2.47 -13.30
CA ALA A 482 18.46 -3.33 -13.95
C ALA A 482 19.53 -3.83 -12.96
N ALA A 483 19.97 -3.00 -12.01
CA ALA A 483 20.88 -3.39 -10.94
C ALA A 483 20.24 -4.43 -10.02
N TYR A 484 18.99 -4.23 -9.59
CA TYR A 484 18.24 -5.19 -8.79
C TYR A 484 18.02 -6.51 -9.53
N GLN A 485 17.66 -6.47 -10.82
CA GLN A 485 17.50 -7.67 -11.64
C GLN A 485 18.78 -8.52 -11.67
N LYS A 486 19.95 -7.88 -11.70
CA LYS A 486 21.26 -8.56 -11.64
C LYS A 486 21.67 -9.00 -10.23
N GLY A 487 20.99 -8.52 -9.19
CA GLY A 487 21.41 -8.69 -7.80
C GLY A 487 22.70 -7.93 -7.46
N SER A 488 22.95 -6.80 -8.16
CA SER A 488 24.12 -5.96 -7.99
C SER A 488 23.89 -4.94 -6.86
N PHE A 489 23.84 -5.42 -5.62
CA PHE A 489 23.70 -4.62 -4.40
C PHE A 489 24.39 -5.34 -3.24
N PRO A 490 24.73 -4.63 -2.13
CA PRO A 490 25.30 -5.23 -0.95
C PRO A 490 24.36 -6.32 -0.38
N LYS A 491 24.84 -7.55 -0.29
CA LYS A 491 24.07 -8.62 0.34
C LYS A 491 24.27 -8.55 1.84
N VAL A 492 23.18 -8.46 2.58
CA VAL A 492 23.21 -8.57 4.05
C VAL A 492 23.62 -10.01 4.37
N ILE A 493 24.87 -10.18 4.78
CA ILE A 493 25.33 -11.44 5.38
C ILE A 493 24.67 -11.46 6.75
N ALA A 494 23.71 -12.35 6.95
CA ALA A 494 23.15 -12.59 8.27
C ALA A 494 24.30 -13.07 9.17
N ASP A 495 24.79 -12.18 10.00
CA ASP A 495 25.79 -12.51 11.00
C ASP A 495 25.14 -13.44 12.02
N LYS A 496 25.50 -14.74 11.95
CA LYS A 496 25.00 -15.76 12.87
C LYS A 496 25.46 -15.53 14.32
N ASN A 497 26.24 -14.50 14.58
CA ASN A 497 26.88 -14.24 15.87
C ASN A 497 26.47 -12.96 16.58
N SER A 498 25.42 -12.25 16.16
CA SER A 498 24.88 -11.19 17.01
C SER A 498 23.98 -11.76 18.10
N GLN A 499 24.56 -12.52 19.02
CA GLN A 499 24.08 -12.53 20.39
C GLN A 499 24.39 -11.13 20.95
N THR A 500 23.47 -10.21 20.77
CA THR A 500 23.50 -8.96 21.54
C THR A 500 23.30 -9.36 22.99
N ASN A 501 24.36 -9.28 23.78
CA ASN A 501 24.25 -9.25 25.23
C ASN A 501 23.21 -8.18 25.58
N PRO A 502 22.28 -8.45 26.49
CA PRO A 502 21.36 -7.43 26.95
C PRO A 502 22.19 -6.31 27.57
N VAL A 503 22.17 -5.14 26.94
CA VAL A 503 22.70 -3.92 27.55
C VAL A 503 21.83 -3.64 28.77
N GLU A 504 22.42 -3.65 29.94
CA GLU A 504 21.75 -3.19 31.18
C GLU A 504 21.30 -1.74 30.95
N VAL A 505 20.01 -1.54 30.86
CA VAL A 505 19.41 -0.22 30.75
C VAL A 505 19.26 0.30 32.17
N GLU A 506 19.96 1.37 32.51
CA GLU A 506 19.75 2.09 33.76
C GLU A 506 18.27 2.48 33.87
N GLU A 507 17.65 2.08 34.98
CA GLU A 507 16.23 2.30 35.25
C GLU A 507 15.96 3.80 35.39
N ILE A 508 15.22 4.38 34.45
CA ILE A 508 14.81 5.80 34.55
C ILE A 508 13.83 5.90 35.73
N LYS A 509 14.22 6.63 36.79
CA LYS A 509 13.38 6.80 37.96
C LYS A 509 12.19 7.70 37.68
N PRO A 510 11.00 7.45 38.30
CA PRO A 510 9.79 8.26 38.11
C PRO A 510 9.97 9.76 38.39
N GLU A 511 10.90 10.13 39.23
CA GLU A 511 11.23 11.51 39.56
C GLU A 511 11.78 12.32 38.38
N LEU A 512 12.31 11.67 37.33
CA LEU A 512 12.80 12.31 36.11
C LEU A 512 11.68 12.84 35.20
N CYS A 513 10.44 12.39 35.38
CA CYS A 513 9.30 12.92 34.64
C CYS A 513 8.84 14.32 35.17
N GLN A 514 9.34 14.78 36.30
CA GLN A 514 8.95 16.05 36.92
C GLN A 514 9.90 17.24 36.65
N VAL A 515 11.05 17.03 36.00
CA VAL A 515 12.18 17.98 35.99
C VAL A 515 12.24 18.92 34.79
N SER A 516 11.33 18.89 33.83
CA SER A 516 11.57 19.58 32.53
C SER A 516 11.01 21.00 32.37
N GLU A 517 10.45 21.65 33.38
CA GLU A 517 9.87 23.00 33.22
C GLU A 517 10.88 24.15 33.17
N GLN A 518 12.14 23.95 33.52
CA GLN A 518 13.14 25.05 33.59
C GLN A 518 14.10 25.19 32.42
N ILE A 519 14.03 24.35 31.37
CA ILE A 519 14.97 24.41 30.24
C ILE A 519 14.29 24.93 28.95
N GLY A 520 13.44 25.91 29.08
CA GLY A 520 12.63 26.46 27.97
C GLY A 520 13.32 27.48 27.03
N THR A 521 14.58 27.91 27.23
CA THR A 521 15.17 29.01 26.46
C THR A 521 16.68 28.91 26.16
N GLN A 522 17.33 27.82 26.39
CA GLN A 522 18.73 27.68 25.98
C GLN A 522 18.83 26.93 24.65
N LYS A 523 19.42 27.61 23.64
CA LYS A 523 19.96 26.95 22.45
C LYS A 523 20.73 25.72 22.89
N LEU A 524 20.38 24.55 22.37
CA LEU A 524 21.14 23.32 22.56
C LEU A 524 22.56 23.53 21.97
N THR A 525 23.48 23.99 22.78
CA THR A 525 24.91 23.80 22.55
C THR A 525 25.22 22.34 22.83
N PRO A 526 26.00 21.66 22.00
CA PRO A 526 26.40 20.28 22.25
C PRO A 526 27.02 20.19 23.65
N ILE A 527 26.48 19.38 24.52
CA ILE A 527 27.10 19.07 25.81
C ILE A 527 28.30 18.18 25.51
N SER A 528 29.46 18.81 25.24
CA SER A 528 30.76 18.15 25.08
C SER A 528 31.46 17.89 26.42
N SER A 529 30.76 17.93 27.56
CA SER A 529 31.38 17.71 28.85
C SER A 529 30.46 17.09 29.87
N LEU A 530 29.93 15.91 29.58
CA LEU A 530 29.64 14.93 30.62
C LEU A 530 30.37 13.65 30.23
N ASN A 531 31.36 13.39 31.07
CA ASN A 531 32.38 12.35 30.99
C ASN A 531 31.97 11.05 30.33
N ASN A 532 32.84 10.61 29.45
CA ASN A 532 33.21 9.22 29.15
C ASN A 532 32.65 8.21 30.14
N GLY A 533 31.68 7.45 29.70
CA GLY A 533 31.22 6.32 30.47
C GLY A 533 29.94 5.69 30.01
N PHE A 534 29.44 5.93 28.80
CA PHE A 534 28.37 5.11 28.24
C PHE A 534 28.44 5.01 26.72
N LEU A 535 28.97 3.87 26.31
CA LEU A 535 28.70 3.03 25.16
C LEU A 535 29.07 3.53 23.76
N ASP A 536 30.12 2.88 23.30
CA ASP A 536 30.35 2.57 21.90
C ASP A 536 29.24 1.68 21.31
#